data_7224ab9fce20ba1cad51eb6f6b8f849e
#
_entry.id   7224ab9fce20ba1cad51eb6f6b8f849e
#
_cell.length_a   1.000
_cell.length_b   1.000
_cell.length_c   1.000
_cell.angle_alpha   90.00
_cell.angle_beta   90.00
_cell.angle_gamma   90.00
#
_symmetry.space_group_name_H-M   'P 1'
#
loop_
_entity.id
_entity.type
_entity.pdbx_description
1 polymer ?
#
loop_
_entity_poly.entity_id
_entity_poly.type
_entity_poly.pdbx_seq_one_letter_code
_entity_poly.pdbx_strand_id
1 'polypeptide(L)'
;MKYDQWKMTRRIEEDFLKSLNFLSTLFEKIAIISGNDVKAFQNKMQTFQNSVPYDNYINDIVKRMVTPLAARNYETWRKAARVSTRSHFLYTVLMEELKQGIKKDIDSQIISNAALIKTLPSDTAQKVVRDIEEYALSGLRVEEIEKLIQDKTRQHSRASARLIARTEVSKTTSALTKARSEELGLRWYVWRTMEDGDRVRKSHRIMNDVLVSWNNPPSPELLVKEKDVGRYHAGNIWNCRCYSEPLIDIDDVKWPHKVYINGSIQKMSKARFSLLI
;
A
#
# COMPACT_ATOMS: atom_id res chain seq x y z
N MET A 1 -3.95 2.41 25.74
CA MET A 1 -2.69 2.11 24.99
C MET A 1 -2.54 3.13 23.88
N LYS A 2 -1.35 3.66 23.61
CA LYS A 2 -1.17 4.67 22.55
C LYS A 2 -1.06 3.94 21.21
N TYR A 3 -2.09 3.99 20.39
CA TYR A 3 -2.20 3.36 19.07
C TYR A 3 -1.23 3.89 18.01
N ASP A 4 -0.49 4.94 18.31
CA ASP A 4 0.40 5.64 17.37
C ASP A 4 1.60 4.82 16.87
N GLN A 5 1.99 3.77 17.61
CA GLN A 5 3.15 2.95 17.23
C GLN A 5 2.91 2.16 15.93
N TRP A 6 1.68 1.77 15.62
CA TRP A 6 1.30 1.02 14.42
C TRP A 6 1.06 1.90 13.19
N LYS A 7 0.91 3.20 13.37
CA LYS A 7 0.76 4.16 12.28
C LYS A 7 1.99 4.18 11.38
N MET A 8 1.75 4.24 10.08
CA MET A 8 2.82 4.45 9.09
C MET A 8 3.49 5.81 9.27
N THR A 9 4.80 5.87 9.07
CA THR A 9 5.52 7.15 8.94
C THR A 9 5.39 7.67 7.52
N ARG A 10 4.98 8.93 7.38
CA ARG A 10 4.94 9.63 6.09
C ARG A 10 6.30 9.71 5.40
N ARG A 11 7.39 9.74 6.17
CA ARG A 11 8.75 9.88 5.64
C ARG A 11 9.11 8.81 4.59
N ILE A 12 8.79 7.53 4.84
CA ILE A 12 9.09 6.44 3.89
C ILE A 12 8.25 6.60 2.61
N GLU A 13 6.97 6.98 2.74
CA GLU A 13 6.11 7.28 1.59
C GLU A 13 6.68 8.46 0.77
N GLU A 14 7.12 9.53 1.44
CA GLU A 14 7.68 10.72 0.80
C GLU A 14 9.00 10.43 0.09
N ASP A 15 9.90 9.66 0.70
CA ASP A 15 11.19 9.32 0.09
C ASP A 15 11.01 8.37 -1.10
N PHE A 16 10.06 7.44 -1.01
CA PHE A 16 9.70 6.59 -2.14
C PHE A 16 9.05 7.40 -3.26
N LEU A 17 8.15 8.33 -2.94
CA LEU A 17 7.55 9.25 -3.90
C LEU A 17 8.61 10.11 -4.63
N LYS A 18 9.62 10.60 -3.92
CA LYS A 18 10.75 11.34 -4.56
C LYS A 18 11.44 10.47 -5.61
N SER A 19 11.71 9.21 -5.29
CA SER A 19 12.34 8.26 -6.22
C SER A 19 11.45 7.98 -7.45
N LEU A 20 10.14 7.83 -7.27
CA LEU A 20 9.19 7.66 -8.37
C LEU A 20 9.04 8.94 -9.21
N ASN A 21 9.08 10.12 -8.60
CA ASN A 21 9.06 11.40 -9.32
C ASN A 21 10.32 11.61 -10.16
N PHE A 22 11.46 11.05 -9.76
CA PHE A 22 12.66 11.05 -10.61
C PHE A 22 12.39 10.27 -11.91
N LEU A 23 11.73 9.12 -11.87
CA LEU A 23 11.30 8.40 -13.08
C LEU A 23 10.37 9.28 -13.95
N SER A 24 9.43 10.00 -13.32
CA SER A 24 8.57 10.94 -14.06
C SER A 24 9.37 11.98 -14.83
N THR A 25 10.46 12.48 -14.25
CA THR A 25 11.37 13.44 -14.94
C THR A 25 12.07 12.80 -16.13
N LEU A 26 12.42 11.51 -16.05
CA LEU A 26 13.00 10.78 -17.19
C LEU A 26 11.97 10.57 -18.31
N PHE A 27 10.70 10.29 -17.97
CA PHE A 27 9.62 10.18 -18.94
C PHE A 27 9.33 11.53 -19.63
N GLU A 28 9.38 12.63 -18.88
CA GLU A 28 9.27 14.00 -19.44
C GLU A 28 10.39 14.27 -20.46
N LYS A 29 11.65 13.84 -20.19
CA LYS A 29 12.74 13.94 -21.16
C LYS A 29 12.50 13.10 -22.41
N ILE A 30 11.98 11.88 -22.27
CA ILE A 30 11.59 11.03 -23.41
C ILE A 30 10.51 11.73 -24.25
N ALA A 31 9.52 12.35 -23.62
CA ALA A 31 8.48 13.11 -24.29
C ALA A 31 9.05 14.27 -25.12
N ILE A 32 9.96 15.06 -24.53
CA ILE A 32 10.65 16.17 -25.22
C ILE A 32 11.43 15.68 -26.45
N ILE A 33 12.23 14.61 -26.31
CA ILE A 33 13.06 14.06 -27.40
C ILE A 33 12.20 13.43 -28.51
N SER A 34 10.95 13.09 -28.22
CA SER A 34 10.03 12.51 -29.19
C SER A 34 9.29 13.56 -30.02
N GLY A 35 9.26 14.82 -29.57
CA GLY A 35 8.56 15.91 -30.23
C GLY A 35 7.07 15.58 -30.40
N ASN A 36 6.57 15.71 -31.62
CA ASN A 36 5.19 15.41 -31.98
C ASN A 36 4.97 13.96 -32.48
N ASP A 37 6.04 13.14 -32.55
CA ASP A 37 5.92 11.76 -33.01
C ASP A 37 5.48 10.82 -31.88
N VAL A 38 4.16 10.52 -31.86
CA VAL A 38 3.50 9.64 -30.87
C VAL A 38 4.08 8.23 -30.91
N LYS A 39 4.42 7.69 -32.10
CA LYS A 39 5.00 6.35 -32.24
C LYS A 39 6.44 6.33 -31.69
N ALA A 40 7.25 7.33 -32.00
CA ALA A 40 8.58 7.47 -31.44
C ALA A 40 8.54 7.57 -29.91
N PHE A 41 7.57 8.30 -29.35
CA PHE A 41 7.35 8.38 -27.90
C PHE A 41 7.04 7.00 -27.30
N GLN A 42 6.08 6.27 -27.85
CA GLN A 42 5.74 4.92 -27.38
C GLN A 42 6.94 3.97 -27.43
N ASN A 43 7.66 3.94 -28.57
CA ASN A 43 8.81 3.08 -28.77
C ASN A 43 9.96 3.40 -27.78
N LYS A 44 10.25 4.68 -27.55
CA LYS A 44 11.25 5.10 -26.58
C LYS A 44 10.87 4.74 -25.14
N MET A 45 9.60 4.90 -24.76
CA MET A 45 9.10 4.48 -23.44
C MET A 45 9.21 2.97 -23.25
N GLN A 46 8.89 2.17 -24.28
CA GLN A 46 9.06 0.72 -24.25
C GLN A 46 10.54 0.30 -24.18
N THR A 47 11.41 0.94 -24.94
CA THR A 47 12.86 0.71 -24.89
C THR A 47 13.42 1.04 -23.50
N PHE A 48 13.00 2.16 -22.93
CA PHE A 48 13.39 2.55 -21.57
C PHE A 48 12.90 1.52 -20.54
N GLN A 49 11.65 1.05 -20.63
CA GLN A 49 11.08 0.02 -19.77
C GLN A 49 11.89 -1.29 -19.78
N ASN A 50 12.45 -1.67 -20.91
CA ASN A 50 13.20 -2.91 -21.08
C ASN A 50 14.70 -2.75 -20.85
N SER A 51 15.15 -1.57 -20.39
CA SER A 51 16.56 -1.29 -20.17
C SER A 51 17.07 -1.83 -18.82
N VAL A 52 18.29 -2.35 -18.82
CA VAL A 52 18.98 -2.81 -17.59
C VAL A 52 19.10 -1.68 -16.53
N PRO A 53 19.46 -0.43 -16.90
CA PRO A 53 19.50 0.66 -15.92
C PRO A 53 18.15 0.90 -15.24
N TYR A 54 17.02 0.77 -15.95
CA TYR A 54 15.69 0.91 -15.38
C TYR A 54 15.39 -0.22 -14.39
N ASP A 55 15.64 -1.47 -14.76
CA ASP A 55 15.45 -2.63 -13.87
C ASP A 55 16.28 -2.49 -12.58
N ASN A 56 17.55 -2.09 -12.71
CA ASN A 56 18.42 -1.87 -11.55
C ASN A 56 17.89 -0.75 -10.64
N TYR A 57 17.44 0.34 -11.24
CA TYR A 57 16.88 1.47 -10.48
C TYR A 57 15.62 1.08 -9.73
N ILE A 58 14.70 0.34 -10.38
CA ILE A 58 13.47 -0.15 -9.73
C ILE A 58 13.81 -1.01 -8.52
N ASN A 59 14.68 -2.01 -8.69
CA ASN A 59 15.07 -2.91 -7.61
C ASN A 59 15.70 -2.14 -6.43
N ASP A 60 16.49 -1.13 -6.70
CA ASP A 60 17.11 -0.30 -5.67
C ASP A 60 16.08 0.56 -4.91
N ILE A 61 15.18 1.27 -5.59
CA ILE A 61 14.19 2.11 -4.91
C ILE A 61 13.19 1.28 -4.11
N VAL A 62 12.82 0.09 -4.58
CA VAL A 62 11.93 -0.82 -3.87
C VAL A 62 12.61 -1.36 -2.61
N LYS A 63 13.87 -1.80 -2.70
CA LYS A 63 14.64 -2.21 -1.52
C LYS A 63 14.76 -1.09 -0.50
N ARG A 64 15.03 0.14 -0.94
CA ARG A 64 15.07 1.33 -0.07
C ARG A 64 13.74 1.65 0.58
N MET A 65 12.64 1.23 0.01
CA MET A 65 11.31 1.37 0.62
C MET A 65 10.98 0.20 1.57
N VAL A 66 11.13 -1.04 1.14
CA VAL A 66 10.73 -2.23 1.90
C VAL A 66 11.60 -2.46 3.14
N THR A 67 12.93 -2.28 3.02
CA THR A 67 13.87 -2.53 4.14
C THR A 67 13.58 -1.66 5.37
N PRO A 68 13.42 -0.33 5.26
CA PRO A 68 13.05 0.50 6.41
C PRO A 68 11.66 0.17 6.97
N LEU A 69 10.70 -0.24 6.12
CA LEU A 69 9.38 -0.67 6.59
C LEU A 69 9.49 -1.94 7.43
N ALA A 70 10.28 -2.92 6.99
CA ALA A 70 10.51 -4.15 7.73
C ALA A 70 11.21 -3.89 9.10
N ALA A 71 12.24 -3.03 9.10
CA ALA A 71 12.94 -2.64 10.31
C ALA A 71 12.01 -1.91 11.29
N ARG A 72 11.20 -0.95 10.79
CA ARG A 72 10.23 -0.24 11.62
C ARG A 72 9.14 -1.18 12.16
N ASN A 73 8.61 -2.06 11.33
CA ASN A 73 7.62 -3.04 11.75
C ASN A 73 8.18 -3.90 12.89
N TYR A 74 9.41 -4.36 12.76
CA TYR A 74 10.12 -5.08 13.81
C TYR A 74 10.23 -4.29 15.12
N GLU A 75 10.68 -3.04 15.07
CA GLU A 75 10.76 -2.19 16.26
C GLU A 75 9.40 -1.94 16.91
N THR A 76 8.34 -1.83 16.10
CA THR A 76 6.97 -1.71 16.59
C THR A 76 6.55 -2.96 17.40
N TRP A 77 6.82 -4.14 16.86
CA TRP A 77 6.56 -5.41 17.54
C TRP A 77 7.36 -5.56 18.84
N ARG A 78 8.64 -5.19 18.83
CA ARG A 78 9.45 -5.19 20.06
C ARG A 78 8.88 -4.31 21.15
N LYS A 79 8.40 -3.12 20.78
CA LYS A 79 7.74 -2.21 21.73
C LYS A 79 6.45 -2.80 22.26
N ALA A 80 5.62 -3.37 21.38
CA ALA A 80 4.38 -4.02 21.76
C ALA A 80 4.63 -5.20 22.73
N ALA A 81 5.60 -6.06 22.43
CA ALA A 81 5.97 -7.18 23.27
C ALA A 81 6.43 -6.77 24.68
N ARG A 82 7.08 -5.61 24.83
CA ARG A 82 7.53 -5.11 26.16
C ARG A 82 6.37 -4.63 27.04
N VAL A 83 5.26 -4.25 26.45
CA VAL A 83 4.11 -3.66 27.17
C VAL A 83 3.03 -4.70 27.45
N SER A 84 2.97 -5.79 26.68
CA SER A 84 1.97 -6.84 26.81
C SER A 84 2.19 -7.71 28.05
N THR A 85 1.11 -8.21 28.65
CA THR A 85 1.13 -9.23 29.71
C THR A 85 1.77 -10.53 29.26
N ARG A 86 1.77 -10.82 27.95
CA ARG A 86 2.46 -11.95 27.30
C ARG A 86 3.88 -11.59 26.82
N SER A 87 4.47 -10.52 27.32
CA SER A 87 5.71 -9.93 26.81
C SER A 87 6.88 -10.91 26.68
N HIS A 88 7.08 -11.80 27.66
CA HIS A 88 8.21 -12.74 27.62
C HIS A 88 8.08 -13.76 26.48
N PHE A 89 6.91 -14.35 26.29
CA PHE A 89 6.63 -15.28 25.19
C PHE A 89 6.78 -14.60 23.84
N LEU A 90 6.12 -13.46 23.63
CA LEU A 90 6.20 -12.70 22.39
C LEU A 90 7.62 -12.23 22.08
N TYR A 91 8.36 -11.81 23.10
CA TYR A 91 9.76 -11.40 22.93
C TYR A 91 10.63 -12.57 22.47
N THR A 92 10.48 -13.74 23.09
CA THR A 92 11.27 -14.94 22.75
C THR A 92 10.96 -15.39 21.32
N VAL A 93 9.69 -15.50 20.95
CA VAL A 93 9.27 -15.89 19.60
C VAL A 93 9.73 -14.88 18.55
N LEU A 94 9.57 -13.58 18.82
CA LEU A 94 10.08 -12.53 17.91
C LEU A 94 11.60 -12.59 17.73
N MET A 95 12.34 -12.94 18.75
CA MET A 95 13.80 -13.06 18.65
C MET A 95 14.25 -14.29 17.85
N GLU A 96 13.46 -15.36 17.85
CA GLU A 96 13.72 -16.56 17.04
C GLU A 96 13.27 -16.37 15.59
N GLU A 97 12.10 -15.74 15.38
CA GLU A 97 11.53 -15.41 14.08
C GLU A 97 12.49 -14.58 13.21
N LEU A 98 13.27 -13.68 13.83
CA LEU A 98 14.28 -12.89 13.13
C LEU A 98 15.31 -13.72 12.36
N LYS A 99 15.41 -15.00 12.65
CA LYS A 99 16.40 -15.87 12.01
C LYS A 99 15.88 -16.51 10.70
N GLN A 100 14.58 -16.65 10.47
CA GLN A 100 14.06 -17.44 9.34
C GLN A 100 12.75 -16.96 8.66
N GLY A 101 11.74 -16.43 9.38
CA GLY A 101 10.37 -16.31 8.85
C GLY A 101 10.14 -15.17 7.82
N ILE A 102 10.35 -13.95 8.22
CA ILE A 102 9.99 -12.73 7.45
C ILE A 102 10.84 -12.47 6.21
N LYS A 103 12.00 -13.07 6.07
CA LYS A 103 12.84 -12.84 4.89
C LYS A 103 12.08 -13.17 3.59
N LYS A 104 11.34 -14.27 3.56
CA LYS A 104 10.53 -14.68 2.40
C LYS A 104 9.45 -13.65 2.09
N ASP A 105 8.78 -13.11 3.10
CA ASP A 105 7.74 -12.08 2.92
C ASP A 105 8.33 -10.75 2.45
N ILE A 106 9.48 -10.35 2.98
CA ILE A 106 10.22 -9.17 2.52
C ILE A 106 10.62 -9.33 1.05
N ASP A 107 11.20 -10.45 0.66
CA ASP A 107 11.62 -10.73 -0.70
C ASP A 107 10.40 -10.76 -1.65
N SER A 108 9.29 -11.36 -1.23
CA SER A 108 8.01 -11.35 -1.98
C SER A 108 7.48 -9.94 -2.19
N GLN A 109 7.53 -9.08 -1.16
CA GLN A 109 7.11 -7.68 -1.28
C GLN A 109 8.04 -6.89 -2.22
N ILE A 110 9.34 -7.15 -2.20
CA ILE A 110 10.30 -6.51 -3.13
C ILE A 110 9.95 -6.91 -4.57
N ILE A 111 9.75 -8.19 -4.85
CA ILE A 111 9.43 -8.70 -6.19
C ILE A 111 8.11 -8.11 -6.69
N SER A 112 7.06 -8.15 -5.88
CA SER A 112 5.73 -7.65 -6.23
C SER A 112 5.74 -6.15 -6.52
N ASN A 113 6.39 -5.35 -5.69
CA ASN A 113 6.50 -3.91 -5.88
C ASN A 113 7.34 -3.55 -7.12
N ALA A 114 8.44 -4.27 -7.36
CA ALA A 114 9.26 -4.07 -8.55
C ALA A 114 8.48 -4.38 -9.84
N ALA A 115 7.73 -5.47 -9.88
CA ALA A 115 6.90 -5.84 -11.01
C ALA A 115 5.85 -4.76 -11.34
N LEU A 116 5.20 -4.18 -10.31
CA LEU A 116 4.23 -3.11 -10.50
C LEU A 116 4.85 -1.84 -11.10
N ILE A 117 6.03 -1.44 -10.62
CA ILE A 117 6.68 -0.21 -11.10
C ILE A 117 7.24 -0.42 -12.51
N LYS A 118 7.60 -1.66 -12.87
CA LYS A 118 8.15 -1.99 -14.17
C LYS A 118 7.24 -1.62 -15.33
N THR A 119 5.92 -1.65 -15.16
CA THR A 119 4.93 -1.28 -16.19
C THR A 119 4.68 0.23 -16.31
N LEU A 120 5.18 1.03 -15.37
CA LEU A 120 4.89 2.47 -15.30
C LEU A 120 5.18 3.26 -16.59
N PRO A 121 6.28 3.00 -17.36
CA PRO A 121 6.51 3.67 -18.63
C PRO A 121 5.44 3.37 -19.68
N SER A 122 5.13 2.09 -19.91
CA SER A 122 4.10 1.68 -20.88
C SER A 122 2.71 2.16 -20.48
N ASP A 123 2.36 2.07 -19.20
CA ASP A 123 1.08 2.55 -18.70
C ASP A 123 0.92 4.07 -18.89
N THR A 124 2.01 4.82 -18.66
CA THR A 124 2.04 6.26 -18.91
C THR A 124 1.87 6.56 -20.40
N ALA A 125 2.62 5.87 -21.26
CA ALA A 125 2.53 6.05 -22.71
C ALA A 125 1.13 5.75 -23.25
N GLN A 126 0.50 4.67 -22.82
CA GLN A 126 -0.86 4.30 -23.22
C GLN A 126 -1.89 5.36 -22.82
N LYS A 127 -1.79 5.94 -21.63
CA LYS A 127 -2.68 7.02 -21.17
C LYS A 127 -2.49 8.27 -22.01
N VAL A 128 -1.25 8.65 -22.32
CA VAL A 128 -0.93 9.81 -23.16
C VAL A 128 -1.49 9.63 -24.57
N VAL A 129 -1.32 8.45 -25.17
CA VAL A 129 -1.86 8.14 -26.50
C VAL A 129 -3.37 8.25 -26.53
N ARG A 130 -4.05 7.71 -25.53
CA ARG A 130 -5.51 7.80 -25.41
C ARG A 130 -5.98 9.25 -25.33
N ASP A 131 -5.30 10.07 -24.51
CA ASP A 131 -5.61 11.50 -24.46
C ASP A 131 -5.44 12.18 -25.82
N ILE A 132 -4.35 11.85 -26.57
CA ILE A 132 -4.11 12.40 -27.91
C ILE A 132 -5.20 11.98 -28.89
N GLU A 133 -5.61 10.71 -28.87
CA GLU A 133 -6.69 10.20 -29.73
C GLU A 133 -8.02 10.93 -29.46
N GLU A 134 -8.34 11.16 -28.18
CA GLU A 134 -9.52 11.93 -27.77
C GLU A 134 -9.48 13.39 -28.27
N TYR A 135 -8.32 14.04 -28.15
CA TYR A 135 -8.12 15.42 -28.61
C TYR A 135 -7.98 15.52 -30.13
N ALA A 136 -7.43 14.50 -30.82
CA ALA A 136 -7.31 14.51 -32.29
C ALA A 136 -8.66 14.60 -32.98
N LEU A 137 -9.72 14.07 -32.38
CA LEU A 137 -11.09 14.21 -32.87
C LEU A 137 -11.59 15.68 -32.87
N SER A 138 -10.92 16.57 -32.12
CA SER A 138 -11.24 17.99 -32.03
C SER A 138 -10.39 18.90 -32.93
N GLY A 139 -9.53 18.35 -33.80
CA GLY A 139 -8.79 19.09 -34.83
C GLY A 139 -7.49 19.76 -34.35
N LEU A 140 -6.69 19.06 -33.52
CA LEU A 140 -5.40 19.55 -33.02
C LEU A 140 -4.38 19.86 -34.11
N ARG A 141 -3.60 20.93 -33.90
CA ARG A 141 -2.43 21.26 -34.73
C ARG A 141 -1.20 20.47 -34.26
N VAL A 142 -0.24 20.33 -35.16
CA VAL A 142 1.00 19.53 -34.91
C VAL A 142 1.79 20.05 -33.69
N GLU A 143 1.88 21.36 -33.52
CA GLU A 143 2.55 22.02 -32.39
C GLU A 143 1.84 21.77 -31.06
N GLU A 144 0.54 21.59 -31.11
CA GLU A 144 -0.28 21.29 -29.95
C GLU A 144 -0.10 19.84 -29.49
N ILE A 145 0.20 18.91 -30.44
CA ILE A 145 0.47 17.49 -30.12
C ILE A 145 1.73 17.35 -29.28
N GLU A 146 2.82 18.03 -29.64
CA GLU A 146 4.06 17.99 -28.87
C GLU A 146 3.84 18.45 -27.42
N LYS A 147 3.18 19.60 -27.24
CA LYS A 147 2.87 20.13 -25.93
C LYS A 147 1.96 19.17 -25.14
N LEU A 148 0.99 18.55 -25.80
CA LEU A 148 0.08 17.60 -25.19
C LEU A 148 0.83 16.36 -24.70
N ILE A 149 1.75 15.79 -25.49
CA ILE A 149 2.60 14.67 -25.08
C ILE A 149 3.36 15.02 -23.81
N GLN A 150 4.01 16.18 -23.76
CA GLN A 150 4.81 16.62 -22.61
C GLN A 150 3.94 16.82 -21.37
N ASP A 151 2.86 17.57 -21.46
CA ASP A 151 1.98 17.91 -20.34
C ASP A 151 1.28 16.66 -19.79
N LYS A 152 0.76 15.79 -20.67
CA LYS A 152 0.08 14.56 -20.25
C LYS A 152 1.05 13.53 -19.69
N THR A 153 2.26 13.42 -20.23
CA THR A 153 3.32 12.59 -19.63
C THR A 153 3.60 13.01 -18.20
N ARG A 154 3.80 14.31 -17.96
CA ARG A 154 3.99 14.86 -16.61
C ARG A 154 2.79 14.57 -15.70
N GLN A 155 1.59 14.85 -16.17
CA GLN A 155 0.35 14.67 -15.42
C GLN A 155 0.17 13.20 -14.98
N HIS A 156 0.20 12.26 -15.94
CA HIS A 156 -0.06 10.84 -15.68
C HIS A 156 1.04 10.18 -14.86
N SER A 157 2.32 10.44 -15.18
CA SER A 157 3.43 9.82 -14.44
C SER A 157 3.46 10.26 -12.97
N ARG A 158 3.25 11.55 -12.68
CA ARG A 158 3.24 12.06 -11.32
C ARG A 158 1.99 11.63 -10.53
N ALA A 159 0.83 11.53 -11.18
CA ALA A 159 -0.38 10.99 -10.56
C ALA A 159 -0.18 9.51 -10.20
N SER A 160 0.37 8.71 -11.11
CA SER A 160 0.71 7.30 -10.87
C SER A 160 1.76 7.14 -9.77
N ALA A 161 2.82 7.95 -9.77
CA ALA A 161 3.83 7.94 -8.72
C ALA A 161 3.24 8.17 -7.32
N ARG A 162 2.35 9.15 -7.17
CA ARG A 162 1.67 9.42 -5.88
C ARG A 162 0.78 8.26 -5.44
N LEU A 163 0.04 7.69 -6.39
CA LEU A 163 -0.83 6.54 -6.11
C LEU A 163 -0.02 5.32 -5.69
N ILE A 164 1.04 5.00 -6.42
CA ILE A 164 1.94 3.88 -6.14
C ILE A 164 2.61 4.07 -4.78
N ALA A 165 3.23 5.23 -4.53
CA ALA A 165 3.92 5.47 -3.26
C ALA A 165 3.01 5.22 -2.06
N ARG A 166 1.82 5.80 -2.06
CA ARG A 166 0.85 5.63 -0.97
C ARG A 166 0.35 4.20 -0.84
N THR A 167 -0.02 3.61 -1.97
CA THR A 167 -0.64 2.28 -1.98
C THR A 167 0.36 1.20 -1.56
N GLU A 168 1.56 1.20 -2.14
CA GLU A 168 2.51 0.11 -1.93
C GLU A 168 3.20 0.19 -0.57
N VAL A 169 3.46 1.37 -0.04
CA VAL A 169 3.93 1.52 1.35
C VAL A 169 2.88 1.00 2.34
N SER A 170 1.59 1.29 2.11
CA SER A 170 0.50 0.81 2.95
C SER A 170 0.32 -0.71 2.86
N LYS A 171 0.26 -1.27 1.65
CA LYS A 171 0.15 -2.70 1.41
C LYS A 171 1.32 -3.49 2.01
N THR A 172 2.54 -3.02 1.78
CA THR A 172 3.75 -3.64 2.34
C THR A 172 3.71 -3.65 3.86
N THR A 173 3.33 -2.53 4.49
CA THR A 173 3.19 -2.46 5.95
C THR A 173 2.14 -3.46 6.46
N SER A 174 0.97 -3.53 5.80
CA SER A 174 -0.10 -4.47 6.14
C SER A 174 0.36 -5.93 6.01
N ALA A 175 1.04 -6.27 4.91
CA ALA A 175 1.56 -7.61 4.66
C ALA A 175 2.58 -8.06 5.71
N LEU A 176 3.56 -7.19 6.04
CA LEU A 176 4.56 -7.48 7.08
C LEU A 176 3.93 -7.61 8.47
N THR A 177 2.91 -6.81 8.78
CA THR A 177 2.19 -6.91 10.06
C THR A 177 1.40 -8.21 10.13
N LYS A 178 0.75 -8.61 9.04
CA LYS A 178 0.03 -9.87 8.94
C LYS A 178 0.96 -11.07 9.12
N ALA A 179 2.06 -11.13 8.35
CA ALA A 179 3.02 -12.22 8.42
C ALA A 179 3.51 -12.44 9.87
N ARG A 180 3.92 -11.37 10.56
CA ARG A 180 4.34 -11.49 11.97
C ARG A 180 3.21 -11.88 12.91
N SER A 181 1.99 -11.40 12.67
CA SER A 181 0.83 -11.82 13.48
C SER A 181 0.58 -13.31 13.35
N GLU A 182 0.66 -13.86 12.15
CA GLU A 182 0.45 -15.27 11.86
C GLU A 182 1.54 -16.15 12.50
N GLU A 183 2.81 -15.76 12.41
CA GLU A 183 3.94 -16.41 13.06
C GLU A 183 3.79 -16.47 14.60
N LEU A 184 3.27 -15.38 15.19
CA LEU A 184 2.99 -15.28 16.61
C LEU A 184 1.67 -15.98 17.03
N GLY A 185 0.95 -16.59 16.10
CA GLY A 185 -0.36 -17.21 16.36
C GLY A 185 -1.47 -16.20 16.68
N LEU A 186 -1.27 -14.91 16.36
CA LEU A 186 -2.26 -13.86 16.60
C LEU A 186 -3.22 -13.80 15.41
N ARG A 187 -4.46 -14.20 15.61
CA ARG A 187 -5.45 -14.35 14.54
C ARG A 187 -6.33 -13.13 14.30
N TRP A 188 -6.24 -12.11 15.17
CA TRP A 188 -7.13 -10.95 15.15
C TRP A 188 -6.33 -9.64 15.22
N TYR A 189 -6.89 -8.59 14.63
CA TYR A 189 -6.39 -7.23 14.73
C TYR A 189 -7.55 -6.23 14.82
N VAL A 190 -7.28 -5.04 15.36
CA VAL A 190 -8.21 -3.91 15.33
C VAL A 190 -7.93 -3.10 14.06
N TRP A 191 -8.94 -2.88 13.25
CA TRP A 191 -8.85 -1.97 12.10
C TRP A 191 -8.76 -0.53 12.59
N ARG A 192 -7.73 0.18 12.19
CA ARG A 192 -7.51 1.59 12.53
C ARG A 192 -7.48 2.45 11.29
N THR A 193 -8.16 3.61 11.34
CA THR A 193 -8.05 4.66 10.34
C THR A 193 -7.04 5.71 10.78
N MET A 194 -6.52 6.51 9.84
CA MET A 194 -5.63 7.63 10.16
C MET A 194 -6.37 8.85 10.75
N GLU A 195 -7.71 8.79 10.80
CA GLU A 195 -8.58 9.87 11.29
C GLU A 195 -8.35 11.22 10.57
N ASP A 196 -7.94 11.15 9.27
CA ASP A 196 -7.61 12.31 8.42
C ASP A 196 -8.87 13.09 7.96
N GLY A 197 -9.95 13.09 8.72
CA GLY A 197 -11.20 13.75 8.36
C GLY A 197 -11.84 13.17 7.10
N ASP A 198 -12.21 14.02 6.13
CA ASP A 198 -12.95 13.61 4.93
C ASP A 198 -12.15 12.76 3.93
N ARG A 199 -10.83 12.62 4.13
CA ARG A 199 -9.97 11.78 3.28
C ARG A 199 -10.16 10.29 3.51
N VAL A 200 -10.79 9.89 4.63
CA VAL A 200 -11.10 8.50 4.93
C VAL A 200 -12.42 8.13 4.26
N ARG A 201 -12.43 7.05 3.46
CA ARG A 201 -13.64 6.54 2.81
C ARG A 201 -14.71 6.24 3.86
N LYS A 202 -15.99 6.44 3.50
CA LYS A 202 -17.12 6.13 4.38
C LYS A 202 -17.11 4.69 4.87
N SER A 203 -16.84 3.73 3.97
CA SER A 203 -16.69 2.32 4.25
C SER A 203 -15.59 2.01 5.28
N HIS A 204 -14.47 2.78 5.24
CA HIS A 204 -13.38 2.61 6.20
C HIS A 204 -13.66 3.27 7.55
N ARG A 205 -14.44 4.37 7.58
CA ARG A 205 -14.82 5.02 8.86
C ARG A 205 -15.60 4.08 9.76
N ILE A 206 -16.52 3.29 9.20
CA ILE A 206 -17.31 2.34 10.00
C ILE A 206 -16.47 1.18 10.52
N MET A 207 -15.38 0.86 9.82
CA MET A 207 -14.42 -0.16 10.25
C MET A 207 -13.48 0.32 11.37
N ASN A 208 -13.42 1.63 11.64
CA ASN A 208 -12.55 2.12 12.71
C ASN A 208 -12.94 1.50 14.06
N ASP A 209 -11.94 0.97 14.77
CA ASP A 209 -12.13 0.30 16.05
C ASP A 209 -12.99 -0.98 15.96
N VAL A 210 -12.83 -1.75 14.87
CA VAL A 210 -13.48 -3.05 14.65
C VAL A 210 -12.42 -4.16 14.69
N LEU A 211 -12.65 -5.20 15.47
CA LEU A 211 -11.87 -6.43 15.45
C LEU A 211 -12.14 -7.22 14.16
N VAL A 212 -11.08 -7.60 13.49
CA VAL A 212 -11.11 -8.34 12.20
C VAL A 212 -10.17 -9.53 12.29
N SER A 213 -10.63 -10.68 11.82
CA SER A 213 -9.77 -11.87 11.70
C SER A 213 -8.87 -11.78 10.46
N TRP A 214 -7.59 -12.16 10.60
CA TRP A 214 -6.67 -12.29 9.47
C TRP A 214 -7.12 -13.31 8.42
N ASN A 215 -7.91 -14.32 8.84
CA ASN A 215 -8.42 -15.36 7.94
C ASN A 215 -9.73 -14.96 7.23
N ASN A 216 -10.38 -13.86 7.64
CA ASN A 216 -11.65 -13.43 7.08
C ASN A 216 -11.66 -11.91 6.85
N PRO A 217 -10.96 -11.44 5.81
CA PRO A 217 -10.94 -10.03 5.46
C PRO A 217 -12.34 -9.51 5.11
N PRO A 218 -12.70 -8.29 5.53
CA PRO A 218 -14.00 -7.68 5.22
C PRO A 218 -14.08 -7.19 3.77
N SER A 219 -15.30 -6.95 3.29
CA SER A 219 -15.64 -6.08 2.18
C SER A 219 -16.33 -4.83 2.73
N PRO A 220 -15.57 -3.78 3.12
CA PRO A 220 -16.11 -2.62 3.83
C PRO A 220 -17.18 -1.86 3.04
N GLU A 221 -17.07 -1.83 1.71
CA GLU A 221 -18.00 -1.15 0.81
C GLU A 221 -19.42 -1.72 0.93
N LEU A 222 -19.55 -3.04 1.05
CA LEU A 222 -20.85 -3.69 1.21
C LEU A 222 -21.56 -3.27 2.52
N LEU A 223 -20.80 -2.96 3.58
CA LEU A 223 -21.36 -2.51 4.86
C LEU A 223 -22.03 -1.13 4.76
N VAL A 224 -21.71 -0.33 3.75
CA VAL A 224 -22.30 0.98 3.47
C VAL A 224 -23.13 1.00 2.20
N LYS A 225 -23.44 -0.19 1.64
CA LYS A 225 -24.22 -0.38 0.40
C LYS A 225 -23.58 0.28 -0.84
N GLU A 226 -22.25 0.34 -0.87
CA GLU A 226 -21.49 0.76 -2.03
C GLU A 226 -21.10 -0.45 -2.89
N LYS A 227 -20.59 -0.19 -4.11
CA LYS A 227 -20.13 -1.24 -5.03
C LYS A 227 -19.02 -2.06 -4.39
N ASP A 228 -19.16 -3.38 -4.41
CA ASP A 228 -18.13 -4.30 -3.93
C ASP A 228 -16.83 -4.14 -4.74
N VAL A 229 -15.73 -3.96 -4.02
CA VAL A 229 -14.37 -3.90 -4.59
C VAL A 229 -13.50 -5.07 -4.12
N GLY A 230 -14.13 -6.05 -3.47
CA GLY A 230 -13.49 -7.25 -2.96
C GLY A 230 -13.17 -7.19 -1.46
N ARG A 231 -12.61 -8.30 -0.99
CA ARG A 231 -12.22 -8.45 0.43
C ARG A 231 -10.76 -8.06 0.63
N TYR A 232 -10.49 -7.26 1.65
CA TYR A 232 -9.12 -6.79 1.93
C TYR A 232 -8.94 -6.40 3.41
N HIS A 233 -7.70 -6.43 3.87
CA HIS A 233 -7.32 -5.97 5.19
C HIS A 233 -7.06 -4.45 5.23
N ALA A 234 -6.98 -3.89 6.44
CA ALA A 234 -6.62 -2.49 6.63
C ALA A 234 -5.30 -2.16 5.93
N GLY A 235 -5.29 -1.11 5.10
CA GLY A 235 -4.13 -0.71 4.32
C GLY A 235 -3.89 -1.48 3.00
N ASN A 236 -4.61 -2.57 2.75
CA ASN A 236 -4.36 -3.42 1.59
C ASN A 236 -5.27 -3.12 0.39
N ILE A 237 -5.57 -1.84 0.15
CA ILE A 237 -6.30 -1.37 -1.03
C ILE A 237 -5.68 -0.06 -1.53
N TRP A 238 -5.90 0.29 -2.81
CA TRP A 238 -5.36 1.51 -3.41
C TRP A 238 -5.73 2.77 -2.62
N ASN A 239 -4.76 3.66 -2.50
CA ASN A 239 -4.91 4.98 -1.88
C ASN A 239 -5.40 4.94 -0.41
N CYS A 240 -5.19 3.83 0.29
CA CYS A 240 -5.57 3.65 1.69
C CYS A 240 -4.39 3.93 2.62
N ARG A 241 -4.69 4.43 3.83
CA ARG A 241 -3.74 4.62 4.93
C ARG A 241 -4.23 4.01 6.24
N CYS A 242 -5.30 3.22 6.19
CA CYS A 242 -5.69 2.43 7.35
C CYS A 242 -4.58 1.46 7.71
N TYR A 243 -4.53 1.04 8.97
CA TYR A 243 -3.53 0.10 9.43
C TYR A 243 -4.15 -0.92 10.38
N SER A 244 -3.48 -2.06 10.48
CA SER A 244 -3.86 -3.14 11.38
C SER A 244 -3.10 -3.00 12.69
N GLU A 245 -3.82 -2.97 13.81
CA GLU A 245 -3.27 -3.06 15.15
C GLU A 245 -3.51 -4.48 15.67
N PRO A 246 -2.49 -5.37 15.71
CA PRO A 246 -2.67 -6.74 16.16
C PRO A 246 -3.23 -6.82 17.57
N LEU A 247 -4.20 -7.69 17.79
CA LEU A 247 -4.73 -7.99 19.11
C LEU A 247 -3.79 -8.95 19.82
N ILE A 248 -2.93 -8.40 20.66
CA ILE A 248 -1.92 -9.19 21.41
C ILE A 248 -2.56 -9.84 22.63
N ASP A 249 -3.38 -9.09 23.35
CA ASP A 249 -4.15 -9.58 24.48
C ASP A 249 -5.63 -9.18 24.32
N ILE A 250 -6.54 -10.06 24.74
CA ILE A 250 -7.99 -9.81 24.69
C ILE A 250 -8.38 -8.61 25.57
N ASP A 251 -7.54 -8.26 26.54
CA ASP A 251 -7.73 -7.12 27.44
C ASP A 251 -7.18 -5.80 26.86
N ASP A 252 -6.55 -5.83 25.69
CA ASP A 252 -6.12 -4.62 25.00
C ASP A 252 -7.26 -3.77 24.46
N VAL A 253 -8.48 -4.34 24.39
CA VAL A 253 -9.69 -3.64 23.94
C VAL A 253 -10.74 -3.59 25.04
N LYS A 254 -11.58 -2.54 24.99
CA LYS A 254 -12.71 -2.40 25.92
C LYS A 254 -13.90 -3.24 25.46
N TRP A 255 -14.46 -4.04 26.35
CA TRP A 255 -15.63 -4.85 26.09
C TRP A 255 -16.91 -4.18 26.62
N PRO A 256 -18.10 -4.34 25.93
CA PRO A 256 -18.31 -5.04 24.66
C PRO A 256 -17.69 -4.31 23.48
N HIS A 257 -17.06 -5.07 22.55
CA HIS A 257 -16.32 -4.52 21.41
C HIS A 257 -17.00 -4.85 20.07
N LYS A 258 -16.70 -4.06 19.04
CA LYS A 258 -17.15 -4.30 17.67
C LYS A 258 -16.29 -5.38 17.03
N VAL A 259 -16.93 -6.38 16.44
CA VAL A 259 -16.27 -7.51 15.75
C VAL A 259 -16.89 -7.68 14.37
N TYR A 260 -16.07 -7.79 13.35
CA TYR A 260 -16.53 -8.17 12.01
C TYR A 260 -16.61 -9.69 11.91
N ILE A 261 -17.83 -10.20 11.71
CA ILE A 261 -18.10 -11.63 11.57
C ILE A 261 -19.30 -11.84 10.64
N ASN A 262 -19.24 -12.87 9.80
CA ASN A 262 -20.32 -13.25 8.87
C ASN A 262 -20.85 -12.07 8.02
N GLY A 263 -19.93 -11.23 7.52
CA GLY A 263 -20.30 -10.11 6.63
C GLY A 263 -20.89 -8.89 7.35
N SER A 264 -20.88 -8.84 8.69
CA SER A 264 -21.48 -7.75 9.46
C SER A 264 -20.63 -7.36 10.68
N ILE A 265 -20.84 -6.13 11.17
CA ILE A 265 -20.24 -5.65 12.42
C ILE A 265 -21.21 -5.88 13.57
N GLN A 266 -20.79 -6.66 14.55
CA GLN A 266 -21.58 -6.99 15.73
C GLN A 266 -20.86 -6.55 17.01
N LYS A 267 -21.61 -6.09 18.04
CA LYS A 267 -21.04 -5.92 19.38
C LYS A 267 -21.02 -7.26 20.10
N MET A 268 -19.87 -7.63 20.66
CA MET A 268 -19.69 -8.86 21.41
C MET A 268 -19.14 -8.59 22.80
N SER A 269 -19.56 -9.41 23.78
CA SER A 269 -18.92 -9.47 25.09
C SER A 269 -17.57 -10.20 25.00
N LYS A 270 -16.68 -9.97 25.99
CA LYS A 270 -15.41 -10.69 26.11
C LYS A 270 -15.61 -12.21 26.10
N ALA A 271 -16.59 -12.72 26.88
CA ALA A 271 -16.87 -14.15 26.97
C ALA A 271 -17.27 -14.76 25.61
N ARG A 272 -18.12 -14.07 24.82
CA ARG A 272 -18.51 -14.55 23.49
C ARG A 272 -17.33 -14.54 22.51
N PHE A 273 -16.49 -13.51 22.54
CA PHE A 273 -15.32 -13.41 21.68
C PHE A 273 -14.27 -14.46 22.03
N SER A 274 -14.08 -14.80 23.32
CA SER A 274 -13.15 -15.83 23.75
C SER A 274 -13.44 -17.23 23.20
N LEU A 275 -14.66 -17.46 22.68
CA LEU A 275 -15.01 -18.71 21.99
C LEU A 275 -14.58 -18.74 20.53
N LEU A 276 -14.08 -17.62 19.98
CA LEU A 276 -13.65 -17.47 18.57
C LEU A 276 -12.12 -17.51 18.41
N ILE A 277 -11.37 -17.43 19.51
CA ILE A 277 -9.89 -17.34 19.49
C ILE A 277 -9.21 -18.65 19.90
#